data_e673a67983ed40318f6a372b93693471
#
_entry.id   e673a67983ed40318f6a372b93693471
#
_cell.length_a   1.000
_cell.length_b   1.000
_cell.length_c   1.000
_cell.angle_alpha   90.00
_cell.angle_beta   90.00
_cell.angle_gamma   90.00
#
_symmetry.space_group_name_H-M   'P 1'
#
loop_
_entity.id
_entity.type
_entity.pdbx_description
1 polymer ?
#
loop_
_entity_poly.entity_id
_entity_poly.type
_entity_poly.pdbx_seq_one_letter_code
_entity_poly.pdbx_strand_id
1 'polypeptide(L)'
;ASLILTIPTVIAPALGPILGGWLVDDVSWRWIFYVNVPIGIIGFLFSLAFLKEHTEETAGRFDLLGFLFSGAGLALVLYALSRGPGDGWSSLRVLGTGIPGIICFVLLVIVELRNTQPMLDLRLFTDRMFRNANIVFFASAASLLGVLFLLPLFLQNLRGFSAIGTGLILLPQALGTVVFAQLSGRLYPTVGPRRLLMVALALFAISSALLLLVGLNTSVWWIAAIMFVRGVAMAFTFIPLQAATFSTISAEKTGRASSIFNTNRQVGASLGVAILATVLTEQIRTHVADAVQAAAPPAKQAAAMHGSLMGFHDAFFAAVVVGVVGVAFAFLIHDEDAAATMQQAREGGMPAEGAIAGD
;
A
#
# COMPACT_ATOMS: atom_id res chain seq x y z
N ALA A 1 1.02 6.81 -26.85
CA ALA A 1 0.38 7.58 -25.75
C ALA A 1 0.65 6.98 -24.37
N SER A 2 0.67 5.65 -24.19
CA SER A 2 0.81 4.99 -22.89
C SER A 2 2.17 5.20 -22.19
N LEU A 3 3.28 5.29 -22.91
CA LEU A 3 4.61 5.51 -22.33
C LEU A 3 4.74 6.86 -21.60
N ILE A 4 4.12 7.92 -22.14
CA ILE A 4 4.20 9.27 -21.55
C ILE A 4 3.44 9.31 -20.19
N LEU A 5 2.36 8.56 -20.05
CA LEU A 5 1.61 8.47 -18.79
C LEU A 5 2.26 7.52 -17.77
N THR A 6 2.93 6.47 -18.24
CA THR A 6 3.57 5.48 -17.37
C THR A 6 4.84 6.03 -16.71
N ILE A 7 5.62 6.86 -17.41
CA ILE A 7 6.86 7.42 -16.86
C ILE A 7 6.64 8.20 -15.55
N PRO A 8 5.72 9.19 -15.45
CA PRO A 8 5.49 9.92 -14.21
C PRO A 8 4.98 9.03 -13.06
N THR A 9 4.06 8.10 -13.34
CA THR A 9 3.49 7.22 -12.31
C THR A 9 4.49 6.28 -11.67
N VAL A 10 5.54 5.95 -12.41
CA VAL A 10 6.62 5.07 -11.94
C VAL A 10 7.76 5.86 -11.30
N ILE A 11 8.09 7.04 -11.85
CA ILE A 11 9.19 7.89 -11.34
C ILE A 11 8.79 8.60 -10.03
N ALA A 12 7.54 9.02 -9.88
CA ALA A 12 7.10 9.76 -8.69
C ALA A 12 7.32 8.99 -7.38
N PRO A 13 6.95 7.70 -7.24
CA PRO A 13 7.27 6.92 -6.05
C PRO A 13 8.78 6.72 -5.83
N ALA A 14 9.59 6.72 -6.90
CA ALA A 14 11.04 6.60 -6.82
C ALA A 14 11.70 7.87 -6.25
N LEU A 15 11.24 9.03 -6.71
CA LEU A 15 11.76 10.33 -6.27
C LEU A 15 11.23 10.75 -4.89
N GLY A 16 10.04 10.25 -4.50
CA GLY A 16 9.38 10.63 -3.26
C GLY A 16 10.28 10.56 -2.01
N PRO A 17 10.89 9.41 -1.70
CA PRO A 17 11.78 9.29 -0.54
C PRO A 17 13.01 10.19 -0.59
N ILE A 18 13.57 10.41 -1.77
CA ILE A 18 14.76 11.27 -1.95
C ILE A 18 14.40 12.74 -1.78
N LEU A 19 13.37 13.21 -2.50
CA LEU A 19 12.90 14.58 -2.40
C LEU A 19 12.37 14.89 -1.01
N GLY A 20 11.61 13.97 -0.42
CA GLY A 20 11.12 14.09 0.95
C GLY A 20 12.25 14.15 1.96
N GLY A 21 13.26 13.29 1.81
CA GLY A 21 14.46 13.28 2.65
C GLY A 21 15.24 14.59 2.56
N TRP A 22 15.50 15.07 1.34
CA TRP A 22 16.19 16.34 1.10
C TRP A 22 15.44 17.53 1.70
N LEU A 23 14.12 17.59 1.51
CA LEU A 23 13.29 18.66 2.08
C LEU A 23 13.31 18.65 3.61
N VAL A 24 13.35 17.48 4.24
CA VAL A 24 13.40 17.35 5.71
C VAL A 24 14.76 17.74 6.26
N ASP A 25 15.85 17.26 5.65
CA ASP A 25 17.21 17.43 6.17
C ASP A 25 17.75 18.83 5.88
N ASP A 26 17.56 19.38 4.67
CA ASP A 26 18.25 20.59 4.21
C ASP A 26 17.35 21.85 4.17
N VAL A 27 16.02 21.70 4.18
CA VAL A 27 15.10 22.85 4.07
C VAL A 27 14.20 22.95 5.29
N SER A 28 13.07 22.24 5.27
CA SER A 28 12.14 22.08 6.39
C SER A 28 11.07 21.05 6.00
N TRP A 29 10.64 20.24 6.97
CA TRP A 29 9.55 19.27 6.78
C TRP A 29 8.25 19.91 6.25
N ARG A 30 8.04 21.22 6.50
CA ARG A 30 6.85 21.96 6.01
C ARG A 30 6.79 22.02 4.49
N TRP A 31 7.95 22.01 3.82
CA TRP A 31 8.01 22.05 2.36
C TRP A 31 7.47 20.80 1.68
N ILE A 32 7.41 19.66 2.40
CA ILE A 32 6.70 18.46 1.90
C ILE A 32 5.25 18.78 1.55
N PHE A 33 4.61 19.68 2.31
CA PHE A 33 3.24 20.11 2.05
C PHE A 33 3.18 21.25 1.03
N TYR A 34 4.08 22.22 1.13
CA TYR A 34 4.07 23.40 0.25
C TYR A 34 4.37 23.04 -1.20
N VAL A 35 5.19 22.04 -1.48
CA VAL A 35 5.47 21.60 -2.86
C VAL A 35 4.22 21.09 -3.59
N ASN A 36 3.22 20.61 -2.85
CA ASN A 36 1.96 20.17 -3.45
C ASN A 36 1.09 21.33 -3.94
N VAL A 37 1.26 22.52 -3.38
CA VAL A 37 0.45 23.70 -3.76
C VAL A 37 0.70 24.13 -5.22
N PRO A 38 1.96 24.40 -5.66
CA PRO A 38 2.20 24.74 -7.06
C PRO A 38 1.86 23.58 -8.02
N ILE A 39 2.13 22.33 -7.63
CA ILE A 39 1.78 21.16 -8.44
C ILE A 39 0.25 21.06 -8.59
N GLY A 40 -0.49 21.27 -7.51
CA GLY A 40 -1.96 21.27 -7.52
C GLY A 40 -2.53 22.40 -8.39
N ILE A 41 -1.97 23.61 -8.30
CA ILE A 41 -2.37 24.75 -9.15
C ILE A 41 -2.11 24.44 -10.62
N ILE A 42 -0.92 23.93 -10.96
CA ILE A 42 -0.56 23.57 -12.34
C ILE A 42 -1.51 22.47 -12.84
N GLY A 43 -1.75 21.43 -12.06
CA GLY A 43 -2.68 20.35 -12.41
C GLY A 43 -4.10 20.84 -12.62
N PHE A 44 -4.59 21.75 -11.77
CA PHE A 44 -5.91 22.35 -11.89
C PHE A 44 -6.02 23.20 -13.16
N LEU A 45 -5.06 24.08 -13.42
CA LEU A 45 -5.05 24.91 -14.62
C LEU A 45 -4.92 24.08 -15.91
N PHE A 46 -4.11 23.02 -15.87
CA PHE A 46 -4.00 22.06 -16.96
C PHE A 46 -5.33 21.35 -17.23
N SER A 47 -6.01 20.91 -16.17
CA SER A 47 -7.33 20.28 -16.28
C SER A 47 -8.36 21.21 -16.90
N LEU A 48 -8.41 22.48 -16.48
CA LEU A 48 -9.31 23.48 -17.05
C LEU A 48 -9.02 23.78 -18.54
N ALA A 49 -7.73 23.73 -18.93
CA ALA A 49 -7.35 24.10 -20.30
C ALA A 49 -7.50 22.94 -21.31
N PHE A 50 -7.27 21.71 -20.88
CA PHE A 50 -7.11 20.56 -21.79
C PHE A 50 -8.16 19.45 -21.61
N LEU A 51 -8.81 19.33 -20.46
CA LEU A 51 -9.85 18.32 -20.28
C LEU A 51 -11.17 18.81 -20.86
N LYS A 52 -11.75 18.02 -21.75
CA LYS A 52 -13.11 18.23 -22.24
C LYS A 52 -14.09 17.75 -21.18
N GLU A 53 -15.12 18.54 -20.98
CA GLU A 53 -16.21 18.17 -20.06
C GLU A 53 -16.99 17.00 -20.66
N HIS A 54 -17.02 15.88 -19.95
CA HIS A 54 -17.81 14.70 -20.29
C HIS A 54 -18.84 14.52 -19.19
N THR A 55 -20.06 14.88 -19.46
CA THR A 55 -21.21 14.63 -18.58
C THR A 55 -21.98 13.43 -19.11
N GLU A 56 -22.02 12.34 -18.35
CA GLU A 56 -22.94 11.26 -18.64
C GLU A 56 -24.34 11.65 -18.19
N GLU A 57 -25.32 11.60 -19.09
CA GLU A 57 -26.74 11.87 -18.81
C GLU A 57 -27.34 10.88 -17.78
N THR A 58 -26.68 9.73 -17.59
CA THR A 58 -27.06 8.66 -16.66
C THR A 58 -26.35 8.73 -15.30
N ALA A 59 -25.56 9.78 -15.05
CA ALA A 59 -24.95 10.01 -13.76
C ALA A 59 -26.02 10.25 -12.69
N GLY A 60 -26.45 9.24 -11.99
CA GLY A 60 -27.55 9.24 -11.03
C GLY A 60 -27.49 10.34 -9.97
N ARG A 61 -28.38 10.32 -8.99
CA ARG A 61 -28.38 11.26 -7.87
C ARG A 61 -27.18 11.00 -6.97
N PHE A 62 -26.56 12.08 -6.48
CA PHE A 62 -25.46 12.01 -5.53
C PHE A 62 -25.88 11.27 -4.25
N ASP A 63 -25.17 10.21 -3.90
CA ASP A 63 -25.41 9.43 -2.68
C ASP A 63 -24.77 10.11 -1.47
N LEU A 64 -25.52 11.08 -0.90
CA LEU A 64 -25.05 11.86 0.24
C LEU A 64 -24.80 10.97 1.48
N LEU A 65 -25.65 9.96 1.73
CA LEU A 65 -25.51 9.08 2.88
C LEU A 65 -24.30 8.15 2.73
N GLY A 66 -24.14 7.53 1.55
CA GLY A 66 -22.94 6.74 1.22
C GLY A 66 -21.67 7.56 1.35
N PHE A 67 -21.66 8.80 0.85
CA PHE A 67 -20.52 9.71 0.98
C PHE A 67 -20.19 10.06 2.43
N LEU A 68 -21.19 10.41 3.25
CA LEU A 68 -20.97 10.77 4.66
C LEU A 68 -20.49 9.56 5.47
N PHE A 69 -21.12 8.39 5.31
CA PHE A 69 -20.72 7.21 6.08
C PHE A 69 -19.38 6.64 5.63
N SER A 70 -19.06 6.67 4.33
CA SER A 70 -17.73 6.25 3.85
C SER A 70 -16.63 7.20 4.31
N GLY A 71 -16.84 8.51 4.17
CA GLY A 71 -15.86 9.52 4.59
C GLY A 71 -15.64 9.53 6.09
N ALA A 72 -16.73 9.60 6.89
CA ALA A 72 -16.64 9.56 8.35
C ALA A 72 -16.07 8.23 8.85
N GLY A 73 -16.57 7.11 8.31
CA GLY A 73 -16.09 5.78 8.69
C GLY A 73 -14.60 5.61 8.42
N LEU A 74 -14.14 5.99 7.21
CA LEU A 74 -12.73 5.91 6.84
C LEU A 74 -11.87 6.81 7.73
N ALA A 75 -12.25 8.07 7.91
CA ALA A 75 -11.51 9.02 8.75
C ALA A 75 -11.38 8.54 10.20
N LEU A 76 -12.49 8.10 10.80
CA LEU A 76 -12.51 7.64 12.19
C LEU A 76 -11.72 6.34 12.40
N VAL A 77 -11.85 5.36 11.49
CA VAL A 77 -11.09 4.10 11.57
C VAL A 77 -9.60 4.35 11.34
N LEU A 78 -9.22 5.14 10.32
CA LEU A 78 -7.81 5.45 10.06
C LEU A 78 -7.19 6.23 11.22
N TYR A 79 -7.94 7.15 11.84
CA TYR A 79 -7.49 7.85 13.04
C TYR A 79 -7.27 6.89 14.20
N ALA A 80 -8.23 5.99 14.48
CA ALA A 80 -8.08 4.97 15.52
C ALA A 80 -6.87 4.05 15.28
N LEU A 81 -6.69 3.58 14.02
CA LEU A 81 -5.55 2.76 13.61
C LEU A 81 -4.22 3.49 13.79
N SER A 82 -4.16 4.78 13.47
CA SER A 82 -2.94 5.58 13.61
C SER A 82 -2.58 5.86 15.08
N ARG A 83 -3.58 5.94 15.96
CA ARG A 83 -3.38 6.22 17.39
C ARG A 83 -3.20 4.95 18.25
N GLY A 84 -3.74 3.82 17.80
CA GLY A 84 -3.69 2.54 18.52
C GLY A 84 -2.31 2.16 19.04
N PRO A 85 -1.23 2.21 18.22
CA PRO A 85 0.13 1.86 18.65
C PRO A 85 0.70 2.74 19.77
N GLY A 86 0.37 4.05 19.76
CA GLY A 86 0.91 5.00 20.74
C GLY A 86 0.03 5.18 21.99
N ASP A 87 -1.27 5.34 21.79
CA ASP A 87 -2.21 5.65 22.87
C ASP A 87 -2.75 4.37 23.56
N GLY A 88 -2.52 3.18 22.98
CA GLY A 88 -3.06 1.88 23.41
C GLY A 88 -4.46 1.61 22.84
N TRP A 89 -4.69 0.37 22.42
CA TRP A 89 -5.92 -0.07 21.76
C TRP A 89 -7.19 0.03 22.63
N SER A 90 -7.04 0.01 23.96
CA SER A 90 -8.14 0.16 24.93
C SER A 90 -8.38 1.61 25.36
N SER A 91 -7.64 2.58 24.87
CA SER A 91 -7.80 3.98 25.26
C SER A 91 -9.15 4.55 24.79
N LEU A 92 -9.73 5.44 25.61
CA LEU A 92 -11.00 6.10 25.28
C LEU A 92 -10.96 6.82 23.93
N ARG A 93 -9.78 7.34 23.54
CA ARG A 93 -9.57 8.02 22.26
C ARG A 93 -9.67 7.05 21.08
N VAL A 94 -9.02 5.89 21.19
CA VAL A 94 -9.03 4.86 20.13
C VAL A 94 -10.41 4.20 20.03
N LEU A 95 -11.00 3.82 21.16
CA LEU A 95 -12.35 3.22 21.18
C LEU A 95 -13.42 4.24 20.79
N GLY A 96 -13.32 5.49 21.26
CA GLY A 96 -14.26 6.56 20.96
C GLY A 96 -14.25 7.03 19.50
N THR A 97 -13.22 6.70 18.73
CA THR A 97 -13.17 6.93 17.29
C THR A 97 -13.34 5.65 16.47
N GLY A 98 -12.74 4.55 16.91
CA GLY A 98 -12.80 3.28 16.20
C GLY A 98 -14.22 2.67 16.19
N ILE A 99 -14.91 2.66 17.32
CA ILE A 99 -16.29 2.11 17.41
C ILE A 99 -17.25 2.90 16.52
N PRO A 100 -17.36 4.26 16.60
CA PRO A 100 -18.20 5.02 15.69
C PRO A 100 -17.78 4.85 14.22
N GLY A 101 -16.47 4.73 13.92
CA GLY A 101 -15.98 4.46 12.58
C GLY A 101 -16.48 3.11 12.04
N ILE A 102 -16.44 2.04 12.85
CA ILE A 102 -17.00 0.73 12.46
C ILE A 102 -18.53 0.82 12.29
N ILE A 103 -19.24 1.54 13.17
CA ILE A 103 -20.67 1.76 13.02
C ILE A 103 -20.98 2.47 11.70
N CYS A 104 -20.20 3.49 11.32
CA CYS A 104 -20.35 4.15 10.03
C CYS A 104 -20.15 3.16 8.86
N PHE A 105 -19.19 2.25 8.92
CA PHE A 105 -19.03 1.22 7.88
C PHE A 105 -20.19 0.23 7.83
N VAL A 106 -20.74 -0.17 8.97
CA VAL A 106 -21.95 -1.02 8.98
C VAL A 106 -23.13 -0.30 8.37
N LEU A 107 -23.34 0.98 8.72
CA LEU A 107 -24.40 1.81 8.11
C LEU A 107 -24.17 2.03 6.62
N LEU A 108 -22.92 2.26 6.19
CA LEU A 108 -22.54 2.33 4.79
C LEU A 108 -22.97 1.07 4.04
N VAL A 109 -22.61 -0.12 4.54
CA VAL A 109 -23.00 -1.40 3.90
C VAL A 109 -24.52 -1.51 3.77
N ILE A 110 -25.27 -1.14 4.82
CA ILE A 110 -26.74 -1.19 4.79
C ILE A 110 -27.31 -0.22 3.76
N VAL A 111 -26.80 1.00 3.71
CA VAL A 111 -27.24 2.05 2.76
C VAL A 111 -26.92 1.64 1.33
N GLU A 112 -25.68 1.24 1.05
CA GLU A 112 -25.22 0.88 -0.30
C GLU A 112 -25.94 -0.35 -0.86
N LEU A 113 -26.25 -1.35 -0.01
CA LEU A 113 -27.01 -2.53 -0.44
C LEU A 113 -28.49 -2.22 -0.73
N ARG A 114 -29.06 -1.18 -0.10
CA ARG A 114 -30.45 -0.76 -0.31
C ARG A 114 -30.60 0.28 -1.42
N ASN A 115 -29.54 1.03 -1.73
CA ASN A 115 -29.58 2.05 -2.75
C ASN A 115 -29.63 1.43 -4.14
N THR A 116 -30.45 2.02 -5.03
CA THR A 116 -30.52 1.61 -6.44
C THR A 116 -29.36 2.18 -7.26
N GLN A 117 -28.78 3.28 -6.82
CA GLN A 117 -27.62 3.95 -7.44
C GLN A 117 -26.53 4.20 -6.38
N PRO A 118 -25.90 3.12 -5.88
CA PRO A 118 -24.92 3.23 -4.81
C PRO A 118 -23.64 3.93 -5.30
N MET A 119 -22.98 4.69 -4.40
CA MET A 119 -21.66 5.27 -4.65
C MET A 119 -20.60 4.16 -4.71
N LEU A 120 -20.67 3.21 -3.77
CA LEU A 120 -19.82 2.02 -3.72
C LEU A 120 -20.69 0.79 -4.00
N ASP A 121 -20.62 0.25 -5.20
CA ASP A 121 -21.42 -0.94 -5.54
C ASP A 121 -20.85 -2.21 -4.89
N LEU A 122 -21.20 -2.43 -3.61
CA LEU A 122 -20.73 -3.59 -2.84
C LEU A 122 -21.19 -4.94 -3.46
N ARG A 123 -22.17 -4.92 -4.37
CA ARG A 123 -22.59 -6.12 -5.11
C ARG A 123 -21.48 -6.64 -6.04
N LEU A 124 -20.47 -5.80 -6.36
CA LEU A 124 -19.27 -6.24 -7.09
C LEU A 124 -18.50 -7.34 -6.36
N PHE A 125 -18.59 -7.42 -5.03
CA PHE A 125 -17.98 -8.51 -4.27
C PHE A 125 -18.69 -9.86 -4.45
N THR A 126 -19.84 -9.93 -5.13
CA THR A 126 -20.43 -11.20 -5.55
C THR A 126 -19.63 -11.83 -6.70
N ASP A 127 -18.97 -10.99 -7.51
CA ASP A 127 -18.01 -11.48 -8.50
C ASP A 127 -16.79 -12.09 -7.79
N ARG A 128 -16.49 -13.33 -8.16
CA ARG A 128 -15.44 -14.13 -7.53
C ARG A 128 -14.05 -13.51 -7.75
N MET A 129 -13.78 -13.07 -8.99
CA MET A 129 -12.47 -12.51 -9.32
C MET A 129 -12.24 -11.18 -8.61
N PHE A 130 -13.21 -10.27 -8.68
CA PHE A 130 -13.15 -8.97 -8.01
C PHE A 130 -12.95 -9.13 -6.49
N ARG A 131 -13.73 -10.01 -5.85
CA ARG A 131 -13.62 -10.28 -4.40
C ARG A 131 -12.24 -10.81 -4.03
N ASN A 132 -11.78 -11.88 -4.71
CA ASN A 132 -10.52 -12.53 -4.39
C ASN A 132 -9.32 -11.61 -4.66
N ALA A 133 -9.35 -10.88 -5.77
CA ALA A 133 -8.32 -9.90 -6.09
C ALA A 133 -8.23 -8.77 -5.05
N ASN A 134 -9.38 -8.27 -4.56
CA ASN A 134 -9.38 -7.28 -3.49
C ASN A 134 -8.83 -7.81 -2.15
N ILE A 135 -9.08 -9.08 -1.80
CA ILE A 135 -8.50 -9.72 -0.61
C ILE A 135 -6.97 -9.81 -0.73
N VAL A 136 -6.47 -10.28 -1.88
CA VAL A 136 -5.03 -10.35 -2.15
C VAL A 136 -4.40 -8.96 -2.14
N PHE A 137 -5.08 -7.97 -2.71
CA PHE A 137 -4.60 -6.59 -2.75
C PHE A 137 -4.49 -5.97 -1.36
N PHE A 138 -5.48 -6.21 -0.51
CA PHE A 138 -5.47 -5.77 0.89
C PHE A 138 -4.26 -6.31 1.66
N ALA A 139 -4.03 -7.63 1.58
CA ALA A 139 -2.89 -8.27 2.23
C ALA A 139 -1.55 -7.77 1.67
N SER A 140 -1.47 -7.57 0.35
CA SER A 140 -0.28 -7.04 -0.33
C SER A 140 0.03 -5.61 0.11
N ALA A 141 -0.99 -4.75 0.17
CA ALA A 141 -0.85 -3.35 0.60
C ALA A 141 -0.39 -3.27 2.07
N ALA A 142 -0.96 -4.11 2.95
CA ALA A 142 -0.57 -4.19 4.35
C ALA A 142 0.91 -4.61 4.51
N SER A 143 1.34 -5.65 3.80
CA SER A 143 2.73 -6.13 3.85
C SER A 143 3.72 -5.12 3.29
N LEU A 144 3.38 -4.49 2.15
CA LEU A 144 4.27 -3.54 1.49
C LEU A 144 4.48 -2.28 2.35
N LEU A 145 3.38 -1.61 2.70
CA LEU A 145 3.44 -0.31 3.38
C LEU A 145 3.85 -0.45 4.84
N GLY A 146 3.55 -1.58 5.46
CA GLY A 146 4.04 -1.87 6.80
C GLY A 146 5.57 -1.89 6.88
N VAL A 147 6.25 -2.59 5.97
CA VAL A 147 7.73 -2.60 5.93
C VAL A 147 8.30 -1.26 5.46
N LEU A 148 7.63 -0.57 4.52
CA LEU A 148 8.02 0.77 4.09
C LEU A 148 7.94 1.79 5.23
N PHE A 149 7.12 1.55 6.24
CA PHE A 149 7.08 2.32 7.49
C PHE A 149 8.21 1.90 8.47
N LEU A 150 8.41 0.59 8.67
CA LEU A 150 9.38 0.08 9.65
C LEU A 150 10.84 0.38 9.30
N LEU A 151 11.21 0.21 8.03
CA LEU A 151 12.62 0.30 7.62
C LEU A 151 13.21 1.71 7.77
N PRO A 152 12.52 2.81 7.41
CA PRO A 152 12.99 4.14 7.72
C PRO A 152 13.19 4.39 9.21
N LEU A 153 12.26 3.92 10.06
CA LEU A 153 12.40 4.04 11.51
C LEU A 153 13.63 3.29 12.03
N PHE A 154 13.87 2.08 11.52
CA PHE A 154 15.08 1.32 11.85
C PHE A 154 16.36 2.06 11.44
N LEU A 155 16.42 2.56 10.20
CA LEU A 155 17.60 3.23 9.67
C LEU A 155 17.88 4.55 10.39
N GLN A 156 16.85 5.35 10.66
CA GLN A 156 17.00 6.66 11.29
C GLN A 156 17.22 6.54 12.80
N ASN A 157 16.40 5.76 13.52
CA ASN A 157 16.43 5.73 14.97
C ASN A 157 17.54 4.83 15.54
N LEU A 158 17.86 3.69 14.90
CA LEU A 158 18.88 2.78 15.39
C LEU A 158 20.24 2.97 14.73
N ARG A 159 20.25 3.26 13.42
CA ARG A 159 21.50 3.38 12.67
C ARG A 159 21.94 4.82 12.43
N GLY A 160 21.14 5.81 12.82
CA GLY A 160 21.48 7.22 12.73
C GLY A 160 21.59 7.79 11.31
N PHE A 161 20.98 7.13 10.31
CA PHE A 161 20.93 7.69 8.96
C PHE A 161 20.05 8.93 8.90
N SER A 162 20.45 9.91 8.09
CA SER A 162 19.61 11.06 7.77
C SER A 162 18.39 10.65 6.92
N ALA A 163 17.41 11.52 6.79
CA ALA A 163 16.23 11.23 5.99
C ALA A 163 16.59 11.02 4.50
N ILE A 164 17.51 11.85 3.96
CA ILE A 164 18.00 11.67 2.58
C ILE A 164 18.81 10.37 2.41
N GLY A 165 19.67 10.02 3.38
CA GLY A 165 20.41 8.77 3.38
C GLY A 165 19.49 7.56 3.38
N THR A 166 18.43 7.61 4.18
CA THR A 166 17.37 6.60 4.20
C THR A 166 16.65 6.51 2.84
N GLY A 167 16.30 7.65 2.25
CA GLY A 167 15.67 7.71 0.93
C GLY A 167 16.52 7.05 -0.17
N LEU A 168 17.84 7.26 -0.15
CA LEU A 168 18.77 6.64 -1.09
C LEU A 168 18.85 5.12 -0.91
N ILE A 169 18.77 4.62 0.33
CA ILE A 169 18.73 3.17 0.62
C ILE A 169 17.43 2.53 0.12
N LEU A 170 16.33 3.27 0.09
CA LEU A 170 15.04 2.81 -0.42
C LEU A 170 14.90 2.91 -1.94
N LEU A 171 15.73 3.74 -2.61
CA LEU A 171 15.67 3.95 -4.06
C LEU A 171 15.71 2.66 -4.90
N PRO A 172 16.53 1.63 -4.57
CA PRO A 172 16.57 0.38 -5.31
C PRO A 172 15.20 -0.31 -5.41
N GLN A 173 14.30 -0.14 -4.42
CA GLN A 173 12.92 -0.67 -4.52
C GLN A 173 12.17 -0.05 -5.70
N ALA A 174 12.25 1.25 -5.85
CA ALA A 174 11.61 1.93 -6.96
C ALA A 174 12.23 1.52 -8.31
N LEU A 175 13.56 1.41 -8.39
CA LEU A 175 14.25 0.92 -9.57
C LEU A 175 13.82 -0.50 -9.94
N GLY A 176 13.74 -1.41 -8.98
CA GLY A 176 13.22 -2.76 -9.19
C GLY A 176 11.80 -2.76 -9.76
N THR A 177 10.93 -1.89 -9.23
CA THR A 177 9.55 -1.76 -9.73
C THR A 177 9.52 -1.26 -11.17
N VAL A 178 10.27 -0.20 -11.50
CA VAL A 178 10.33 0.38 -12.86
C VAL A 178 10.83 -0.63 -13.89
N VAL A 179 11.98 -1.24 -13.59
CA VAL A 179 12.65 -2.18 -14.52
C VAL A 179 11.76 -3.40 -14.80
N PHE A 180 11.12 -3.94 -13.76
CA PHE A 180 10.34 -5.18 -13.89
C PHE A 180 8.85 -4.93 -14.20
N ALA A 181 8.36 -3.69 -14.19
CA ALA A 181 7.00 -3.37 -14.58
C ALA A 181 6.65 -3.84 -15.99
N GLN A 182 7.53 -3.55 -16.97
CA GLN A 182 7.31 -3.97 -18.35
C GLN A 182 7.38 -5.49 -18.51
N LEU A 183 8.30 -6.15 -17.79
CA LEU A 183 8.40 -7.61 -17.80
C LEU A 183 7.16 -8.26 -17.20
N SER A 184 6.63 -7.71 -16.10
CA SER A 184 5.38 -8.16 -15.47
C SER A 184 4.22 -8.09 -16.46
N GLY A 185 4.05 -6.96 -17.16
CA GLY A 185 3.01 -6.81 -18.19
C GLY A 185 3.14 -7.79 -19.34
N ARG A 186 4.37 -8.08 -19.81
CA ARG A 186 4.63 -9.06 -20.87
C ARG A 186 4.38 -10.50 -20.45
N LEU A 187 4.65 -10.82 -19.18
CA LEU A 187 4.45 -12.17 -18.65
C LEU A 187 2.99 -12.45 -18.26
N TYR A 188 2.20 -11.40 -17.98
CA TYR A 188 0.81 -11.53 -17.58
C TYR A 188 -0.03 -12.42 -18.51
N PRO A 189 -0.03 -12.19 -19.87
CA PRO A 189 -0.87 -12.98 -20.77
C PRO A 189 -0.41 -14.42 -20.96
N THR A 190 0.85 -14.74 -20.66
CA THR A 190 1.43 -16.07 -20.89
C THR A 190 1.47 -16.93 -19.64
N VAL A 191 1.80 -16.33 -18.49
CA VAL A 191 1.99 -17.02 -17.21
C VAL A 191 0.70 -17.05 -16.39
N GLY A 192 -0.15 -16.03 -16.53
CA GLY A 192 -1.37 -15.82 -15.77
C GLY A 192 -1.18 -15.09 -14.44
N PRO A 193 -2.24 -14.42 -13.93
CA PRO A 193 -2.17 -13.63 -12.70
C PRO A 193 -1.82 -14.47 -11.47
N ARG A 194 -2.38 -15.68 -11.33
CA ARG A 194 -2.17 -16.53 -10.15
C ARG A 194 -0.70 -16.83 -9.90
N ARG A 195 0.02 -17.30 -10.92
CA ARG A 195 1.43 -17.68 -10.77
C ARG A 195 2.30 -16.46 -10.52
N LEU A 196 2.05 -15.35 -11.23
CA LEU A 196 2.79 -14.10 -11.03
C LEU A 196 2.61 -13.58 -9.60
N LEU A 197 1.38 -13.59 -9.08
CA LEU A 197 1.08 -13.14 -7.72
C LEU A 197 1.70 -14.06 -6.66
N MET A 198 1.68 -15.37 -6.85
CA MET A 198 2.33 -16.33 -5.94
C MET A 198 3.84 -16.06 -5.84
N VAL A 199 4.51 -15.89 -6.98
CA VAL A 199 5.95 -15.56 -7.01
C VAL A 199 6.22 -14.21 -6.36
N ALA A 200 5.42 -13.20 -6.68
CA ALA A 200 5.58 -11.85 -6.13
C ALA A 200 5.42 -11.81 -4.60
N LEU A 201 4.35 -12.44 -4.08
CA LEU A 201 4.10 -12.48 -2.65
C LEU A 201 5.11 -13.36 -1.90
N ALA A 202 5.60 -14.44 -2.53
CA ALA A 202 6.73 -15.20 -2.00
C ALA A 202 8.00 -14.34 -1.91
N LEU A 203 8.29 -13.52 -2.93
CA LEU A 203 9.41 -12.57 -2.88
C LEU A 203 9.21 -11.51 -1.78
N PHE A 204 7.98 -11.03 -1.53
CA PHE A 204 7.70 -10.16 -0.38
C PHE A 204 7.97 -10.85 0.95
N ALA A 205 7.51 -12.09 1.13
CA ALA A 205 7.75 -12.85 2.35
C ALA A 205 9.26 -13.14 2.56
N ILE A 206 9.96 -13.58 1.51
CA ILE A 206 11.40 -13.84 1.55
C ILE A 206 12.17 -12.56 1.86
N SER A 207 11.88 -11.45 1.17
CA SER A 207 12.55 -10.16 1.44
C SER A 207 12.29 -9.65 2.85
N SER A 208 11.10 -9.88 3.41
CA SER A 208 10.80 -9.55 4.81
C SER A 208 11.56 -10.47 5.77
N ALA A 209 11.71 -11.76 5.45
CA ALA A 209 12.53 -12.69 6.23
C ALA A 209 14.02 -12.32 6.20
N LEU A 210 14.53 -11.85 5.07
CA LEU A 210 15.92 -11.35 4.98
C LEU A 210 16.16 -10.10 5.84
N LEU A 211 15.14 -9.30 6.13
CA LEU A 211 15.26 -8.17 7.06
C LEU A 211 15.48 -8.62 8.52
N LEU A 212 15.12 -9.86 8.89
CA LEU A 212 15.45 -10.44 10.21
C LEU A 212 16.96 -10.61 10.43
N LEU A 213 17.72 -10.68 9.34
CA LEU A 213 19.19 -10.80 9.40
C LEU A 213 19.89 -9.44 9.44
N VAL A 214 19.14 -8.35 9.37
CA VAL A 214 19.68 -7.00 9.36
C VAL A 214 19.94 -6.53 10.79
N GLY A 215 21.22 -6.32 11.10
CA GLY A 215 21.68 -5.77 12.37
C GLY A 215 22.22 -4.35 12.25
N LEU A 216 22.78 -3.84 13.35
CA LEU A 216 23.31 -2.49 13.42
C LEU A 216 24.48 -2.25 12.44
N ASN A 217 25.29 -3.27 12.19
CA ASN A 217 26.48 -3.21 11.33
C ASN A 217 26.31 -3.83 9.95
N THR A 218 25.07 -4.23 9.58
CA THR A 218 24.80 -4.83 8.27
C THR A 218 25.11 -3.84 7.16
N SER A 219 25.78 -4.31 6.09
CA SER A 219 26.10 -3.46 4.94
C SER A 219 24.84 -2.84 4.34
N VAL A 220 24.92 -1.54 4.02
CA VAL A 220 23.85 -0.79 3.33
C VAL A 220 23.49 -1.44 1.98
N TRP A 221 24.49 -1.97 1.27
CA TRP A 221 24.29 -2.64 -0.01
C TRP A 221 23.42 -3.91 0.11
N TRP A 222 23.50 -4.60 1.25
CA TRP A 222 22.63 -5.75 1.53
C TRP A 222 21.16 -5.31 1.67
N ILE A 223 20.94 -4.23 2.43
CA ILE A 223 19.59 -3.65 2.58
C ILE A 223 19.05 -3.16 1.24
N ALA A 224 19.90 -2.47 0.45
CA ALA A 224 19.57 -2.00 -0.89
C ALA A 224 19.18 -3.16 -1.83
N ALA A 225 19.90 -4.30 -1.75
CA ALA A 225 19.56 -5.50 -2.53
C ALA A 225 18.21 -6.09 -2.11
N ILE A 226 17.91 -6.16 -0.82
CA ILE A 226 16.60 -6.58 -0.31
C ILE A 226 15.50 -5.65 -0.84
N MET A 227 15.73 -4.34 -0.81
CA MET A 227 14.77 -3.37 -1.33
C MET A 227 14.56 -3.52 -2.84
N PHE A 228 15.60 -3.80 -3.61
CA PHE A 228 15.46 -4.08 -5.03
C PHE A 228 14.56 -5.30 -5.28
N VAL A 229 14.77 -6.41 -4.56
CA VAL A 229 13.91 -7.60 -4.64
C VAL A 229 12.45 -7.27 -4.28
N ARG A 230 12.23 -6.43 -3.28
CA ARG A 230 10.87 -5.95 -2.93
C ARG A 230 10.26 -5.12 -4.05
N GLY A 231 11.06 -4.34 -4.77
CA GLY A 231 10.63 -3.59 -5.96
C GLY A 231 10.18 -4.52 -7.08
N VAL A 232 10.94 -5.58 -7.33
CA VAL A 232 10.55 -6.64 -8.29
C VAL A 232 9.21 -7.27 -7.86
N ALA A 233 9.08 -7.66 -6.60
CA ALA A 233 7.85 -8.21 -6.04
C ALA A 233 6.66 -7.24 -6.22
N MET A 234 6.88 -5.95 -6.02
CA MET A 234 5.86 -4.91 -6.22
C MET A 234 5.38 -4.87 -7.68
N ALA A 235 6.28 -4.90 -8.66
CA ALA A 235 5.93 -4.92 -10.07
C ALA A 235 5.08 -6.13 -10.46
N PHE A 236 5.47 -7.31 -9.96
CA PHE A 236 4.73 -8.56 -10.21
C PHE A 236 3.45 -8.72 -9.38
N THR A 237 3.21 -7.85 -8.40
CA THR A 237 1.95 -7.81 -7.63
C THR A 237 0.96 -6.84 -8.25
N PHE A 238 1.32 -5.56 -8.37
CA PHE A 238 0.35 -4.51 -8.67
C PHE A 238 -0.20 -4.57 -10.07
N ILE A 239 0.65 -4.82 -11.09
CA ILE A 239 0.22 -4.84 -12.48
C ILE A 239 -0.73 -6.02 -12.77
N PRO A 240 -0.37 -7.29 -12.46
CA PRO A 240 -1.27 -8.41 -12.68
C PRO A 240 -2.56 -8.32 -11.83
N LEU A 241 -2.44 -7.82 -10.60
CA LEU A 241 -3.57 -7.75 -9.69
C LEU A 241 -4.59 -6.69 -10.14
N GLN A 242 -4.12 -5.53 -10.61
CA GLN A 242 -4.98 -4.50 -11.19
C GLN A 242 -5.69 -5.03 -12.44
N ALA A 243 -4.96 -5.61 -13.38
CA ALA A 243 -5.55 -6.20 -14.59
C ALA A 243 -6.58 -7.29 -14.26
N ALA A 244 -6.27 -8.17 -13.31
CA ALA A 244 -7.17 -9.24 -12.88
C ALA A 244 -8.41 -8.70 -12.15
N THR A 245 -8.27 -7.68 -11.30
CA THR A 245 -9.41 -7.10 -10.55
C THR A 245 -10.48 -6.55 -11.47
N PHE A 246 -10.09 -5.94 -12.59
CA PHE A 246 -11.02 -5.31 -13.51
C PHE A 246 -11.43 -6.22 -14.69
N SER A 247 -10.91 -7.46 -14.77
CA SER A 247 -11.14 -8.38 -15.89
C SER A 247 -12.60 -8.75 -16.13
N THR A 248 -13.39 -8.82 -15.06
CA THR A 248 -14.81 -9.23 -15.08
C THR A 248 -15.76 -8.05 -14.94
N ILE A 249 -15.23 -6.83 -14.80
CA ILE A 249 -16.03 -5.63 -14.53
C ILE A 249 -16.40 -4.94 -15.85
N SER A 250 -17.70 -4.65 -16.03
CA SER A 250 -18.16 -3.88 -17.19
C SER A 250 -17.68 -2.44 -17.16
N ALA A 251 -17.52 -1.82 -18.33
CA ALA A 251 -17.06 -0.43 -18.47
C ALA A 251 -17.89 0.55 -17.63
N GLU A 252 -19.21 0.38 -17.58
CA GLU A 252 -20.15 1.20 -16.80
C GLU A 252 -19.88 1.16 -15.29
N LYS A 253 -19.36 0.03 -14.77
CA LYS A 253 -19.10 -0.17 -13.33
C LYS A 253 -17.65 0.08 -12.94
N THR A 254 -16.76 0.36 -13.90
CA THR A 254 -15.32 0.54 -13.65
C THR A 254 -15.04 1.66 -12.65
N GLY A 255 -15.74 2.78 -12.72
CA GLY A 255 -15.58 3.87 -11.77
C GLY A 255 -15.89 3.46 -10.31
N ARG A 256 -17.00 2.71 -10.10
CA ARG A 256 -17.37 2.20 -8.77
C ARG A 256 -16.40 1.13 -8.27
N ALA A 257 -15.97 0.24 -9.15
CA ALA A 257 -14.96 -0.77 -8.86
C ALA A 257 -13.61 -0.14 -8.47
N SER A 258 -13.19 0.91 -9.18
CA SER A 258 -11.97 1.67 -8.89
C SER A 258 -12.02 2.36 -7.53
N SER A 259 -13.17 2.94 -7.16
CA SER A 259 -13.39 3.54 -5.83
C SER A 259 -13.22 2.50 -4.71
N ILE A 260 -13.85 1.33 -4.86
CA ILE A 260 -13.71 0.22 -3.89
C ILE A 260 -12.25 -0.24 -3.82
N PHE A 261 -11.59 -0.46 -4.96
CA PHE A 261 -10.21 -0.92 -5.03
C PHE A 261 -9.25 0.05 -4.33
N ASN A 262 -9.38 1.36 -4.56
CA ASN A 262 -8.54 2.37 -3.93
C ASN A 262 -8.81 2.52 -2.43
N THR A 263 -10.08 2.46 -2.00
CA THR A 263 -10.44 2.47 -0.58
C THR A 263 -9.87 1.24 0.13
N ASN A 264 -10.03 0.06 -0.46
CA ASN A 264 -9.49 -1.20 0.06
C ASN A 264 -7.95 -1.13 0.22
N ARG A 265 -7.24 -0.56 -0.77
CA ARG A 265 -5.80 -0.32 -0.70
C ARG A 265 -5.43 0.55 0.48
N GLN A 266 -6.14 1.67 0.69
CA GLN A 266 -5.84 2.62 1.76
C GLN A 266 -6.08 2.03 3.15
N VAL A 267 -7.18 1.30 3.32
CA VAL A 267 -7.50 0.62 4.59
C VAL A 267 -6.48 -0.49 4.87
N GLY A 268 -6.16 -1.32 3.85
CA GLY A 268 -5.14 -2.37 3.98
C GLY A 268 -3.77 -1.82 4.36
N ALA A 269 -3.34 -0.75 3.70
CA ALA A 269 -2.10 -0.05 3.99
C ALA A 269 -2.04 0.46 5.44
N SER A 270 -3.10 1.15 5.87
CA SER A 270 -3.18 1.72 7.22
C SER A 270 -3.24 0.65 8.30
N LEU A 271 -3.98 -0.43 8.06
CA LEU A 271 -4.03 -1.56 8.98
C LEU A 271 -2.67 -2.26 9.09
N GLY A 272 -1.98 -2.47 7.96
CA GLY A 272 -0.64 -3.05 7.95
C GLY A 272 0.35 -2.22 8.76
N VAL A 273 0.37 -0.90 8.55
CA VAL A 273 1.20 0.02 9.34
C VAL A 273 0.81 -0.04 10.82
N ALA A 274 -0.48 0.00 11.15
CA ALA A 274 -0.94 -0.04 12.54
C ALA A 274 -0.55 -1.33 13.25
N ILE A 275 -0.71 -2.48 12.61
CA ILE A 275 -0.31 -3.79 13.16
C ILE A 275 1.20 -3.80 13.44
N LEU A 276 2.03 -3.44 12.44
CA LEU A 276 3.47 -3.50 12.59
C LEU A 276 4.01 -2.45 13.56
N ALA A 277 3.41 -1.25 13.61
CA ALA A 277 3.74 -0.23 14.59
C ALA A 277 3.38 -0.66 16.02
N THR A 278 2.25 -1.35 16.20
CA THR A 278 1.86 -1.89 17.52
C THR A 278 2.85 -2.96 17.98
N VAL A 279 3.17 -3.92 17.10
CA VAL A 279 4.17 -4.95 17.40
C VAL A 279 5.50 -4.29 17.76
N LEU A 280 5.98 -3.34 16.94
CA LEU A 280 7.22 -2.63 17.18
C LEU A 280 7.22 -1.93 18.55
N THR A 281 6.19 -1.14 18.84
CA THR A 281 6.10 -0.35 20.09
C THR A 281 6.10 -1.26 21.31
N GLU A 282 5.30 -2.32 21.29
CA GLU A 282 5.19 -3.24 22.40
C GLU A 282 6.46 -4.07 22.60
N GLN A 283 7.03 -4.58 21.53
CA GLN A 283 8.24 -5.41 21.60
C GLN A 283 9.48 -4.58 21.97
N ILE A 284 9.62 -3.35 21.46
CA ILE A 284 10.69 -2.46 21.94
C ILE A 284 10.54 -2.22 23.43
N ARG A 285 9.33 -1.89 23.91
CA ARG A 285 9.07 -1.64 25.31
C ARG A 285 9.49 -2.83 26.20
N THR A 286 9.11 -4.04 25.80
CA THR A 286 9.41 -5.27 26.54
C THR A 286 10.89 -5.61 26.51
N HIS A 287 11.48 -5.70 25.30
CA HIS A 287 12.90 -6.08 25.17
C HIS A 287 13.86 -5.06 25.78
N VAL A 288 13.56 -3.77 25.67
CA VAL A 288 14.38 -2.72 26.30
C VAL A 288 14.27 -2.79 27.82
N ALA A 289 13.08 -2.98 28.37
CA ALA A 289 12.89 -3.11 29.82
C ALA A 289 13.69 -4.30 30.36
N ASP A 290 13.55 -5.47 29.76
CA ASP A 290 14.23 -6.70 30.17
C ASP A 290 15.77 -6.57 30.03
N ALA A 291 16.24 -6.05 28.91
CA ALA A 291 17.67 -5.88 28.65
C ALA A 291 18.33 -4.86 29.62
N VAL A 292 17.65 -3.75 29.88
CA VAL A 292 18.15 -2.70 30.81
C VAL A 292 18.12 -3.18 32.26
N GLN A 293 17.10 -3.99 32.66
CA GLN A 293 17.02 -4.56 33.99
C GLN A 293 18.15 -5.58 34.24
N ALA A 294 18.49 -6.38 33.23
CA ALA A 294 19.56 -7.37 33.32
C ALA A 294 20.99 -6.78 33.23
N ALA A 295 21.15 -5.54 32.75
CA ALA A 295 22.45 -4.94 32.47
C ALA A 295 23.02 -4.17 33.68
N ALA A 296 24.35 -4.29 33.90
CA ALA A 296 25.08 -3.40 34.83
C ALA A 296 25.03 -1.94 34.36
N PRO A 297 25.14 -0.95 35.27
CA PRO A 297 25.00 0.46 34.94
C PRO A 297 25.78 0.95 33.70
N PRO A 298 27.07 0.60 33.47
CA PRO A 298 27.79 1.05 32.30
C PRO A 298 27.29 0.46 30.98
N ALA A 299 26.59 -0.69 30.99
CA ALA A 299 26.11 -1.39 29.80
C ALA A 299 24.65 -1.10 29.43
N LYS A 300 23.91 -0.31 30.22
CA LYS A 300 22.48 -0.07 30.02
C LYS A 300 22.12 0.53 28.67
N GLN A 301 22.95 1.44 28.16
CA GLN A 301 22.69 2.06 26.85
C GLN A 301 22.85 1.05 25.70
N ALA A 302 23.89 0.21 25.75
CA ALA A 302 24.09 -0.84 24.76
C ALA A 302 22.98 -1.90 24.84
N ALA A 303 22.53 -2.24 26.05
CA ALA A 303 21.42 -3.14 26.30
C ALA A 303 20.10 -2.60 25.73
N ALA A 304 19.79 -1.31 25.92
CA ALA A 304 18.62 -0.66 25.35
C ALA A 304 18.63 -0.68 23.82
N MET A 305 19.81 -0.42 23.22
CA MET A 305 19.97 -0.48 21.76
C MET A 305 19.77 -1.90 21.21
N HIS A 306 20.30 -2.90 21.92
CA HIS A 306 20.07 -4.31 21.56
C HIS A 306 18.59 -4.73 21.72
N GLY A 307 17.95 -4.32 22.82
CA GLY A 307 16.51 -4.55 23.04
C GLY A 307 15.66 -3.92 21.93
N SER A 308 16.01 -2.69 21.51
CA SER A 308 15.33 -2.03 20.38
C SER A 308 15.53 -2.81 19.07
N LEU A 309 16.71 -3.34 18.80
CA LEU A 309 16.97 -4.18 17.62
C LEU A 309 16.08 -5.43 17.62
N MET A 310 15.94 -6.10 18.77
CA MET A 310 15.03 -7.26 18.88
C MET A 310 13.59 -6.89 18.60
N GLY A 311 13.11 -5.75 19.10
CA GLY A 311 11.76 -5.25 18.79
C GLY A 311 11.54 -4.98 17.30
N PHE A 312 12.55 -4.49 16.56
CA PHE A 312 12.47 -4.39 15.10
C PHE A 312 12.44 -5.74 14.42
N HIS A 313 13.21 -6.72 14.89
CA HIS A 313 13.17 -8.09 14.35
C HIS A 313 11.78 -8.71 14.53
N ASP A 314 11.14 -8.54 15.68
CA ASP A 314 9.78 -9.05 15.91
C ASP A 314 8.76 -8.35 14.99
N ALA A 315 8.91 -7.06 14.74
CA ALA A 315 8.07 -6.35 13.79
C ALA A 315 8.30 -6.81 12.34
N PHE A 316 9.55 -7.09 11.94
CA PHE A 316 9.85 -7.70 10.64
C PHE A 316 9.30 -9.13 10.55
N PHE A 317 9.36 -9.91 11.64
CA PHE A 317 8.74 -11.23 11.67
C PHE A 317 7.22 -11.16 11.49
N ALA A 318 6.56 -10.20 12.14
CA ALA A 318 5.13 -9.95 11.88
C ALA A 318 4.86 -9.59 10.40
N ALA A 319 5.75 -8.83 9.76
CA ALA A 319 5.66 -8.53 8.33
C ALA A 319 5.82 -9.80 7.46
N VAL A 320 6.67 -10.76 7.85
CA VAL A 320 6.79 -12.08 7.20
C VAL A 320 5.45 -12.81 7.29
N VAL A 321 4.84 -12.86 8.46
CA VAL A 321 3.54 -13.52 8.67
C VAL A 321 2.48 -12.92 7.76
N VAL A 322 2.38 -11.59 7.70
CA VAL A 322 1.44 -10.89 6.80
C VAL A 322 1.73 -11.25 5.34
N GLY A 323 2.99 -11.31 4.94
CA GLY A 323 3.40 -11.72 3.59
C GLY A 323 3.00 -13.16 3.26
N VAL A 324 3.22 -14.11 4.17
CA VAL A 324 2.84 -15.52 4.01
C VAL A 324 1.33 -15.68 3.91
N VAL A 325 0.57 -14.95 4.73
CA VAL A 325 -0.90 -14.91 4.63
C VAL A 325 -1.33 -14.39 3.26
N GLY A 326 -0.63 -13.37 2.73
CA GLY A 326 -0.84 -12.88 1.36
C GLY A 326 -0.62 -13.97 0.30
N VAL A 327 0.45 -14.77 0.42
CA VAL A 327 0.69 -15.93 -0.48
C VAL A 327 -0.48 -16.92 -0.42
N ALA A 328 -0.97 -17.24 0.77
CA ALA A 328 -2.11 -18.15 0.93
C ALA A 328 -3.36 -17.61 0.21
N PHE A 329 -3.61 -16.30 0.30
CA PHE A 329 -4.73 -15.68 -0.44
C PHE A 329 -4.53 -15.67 -1.95
N ALA A 330 -3.29 -15.66 -2.48
CA ALA A 330 -3.06 -15.73 -3.92
C ALA A 330 -3.59 -17.04 -4.55
N PHE A 331 -3.70 -18.12 -3.78
CA PHE A 331 -4.33 -19.36 -4.24
C PHE A 331 -5.81 -19.22 -4.56
N LEU A 332 -6.49 -18.18 -4.05
CA LEU A 332 -7.88 -17.88 -4.36
C LEU A 332 -8.07 -17.32 -5.78
N ILE A 333 -7.01 -16.83 -6.41
CA ILE A 333 -7.02 -16.31 -7.78
C ILE A 333 -7.04 -17.49 -8.75
N HIS A 334 -7.92 -17.42 -9.74
CA HIS A 334 -8.03 -18.40 -10.81
C HIS A 334 -7.75 -17.73 -12.15
N ASP A 335 -6.84 -18.30 -12.93
CA ASP A 335 -6.44 -17.73 -14.22
C ASP A 335 -7.60 -17.76 -15.24
N GLU A 336 -8.53 -18.70 -15.09
CA GLU A 336 -9.74 -18.80 -15.94
C GLU A 336 -10.61 -17.54 -15.84
N ASP A 337 -10.75 -16.96 -14.65
CA ASP A 337 -11.55 -15.76 -14.40
C ASP A 337 -10.91 -14.50 -15.05
N ALA A 338 -9.61 -14.55 -15.37
CA ALA A 338 -8.85 -13.48 -16.03
C ALA A 338 -8.62 -13.71 -17.54
N ALA A 339 -9.22 -14.77 -18.12
CA ALA A 339 -8.96 -15.17 -19.50
C ALA A 339 -9.20 -14.05 -20.53
N ALA A 340 -10.24 -13.24 -20.33
CA ALA A 340 -10.58 -12.14 -21.24
C ALA A 340 -9.45 -11.08 -21.32
N THR A 341 -8.92 -10.65 -20.17
CA THR A 341 -7.82 -9.66 -20.14
C THR A 341 -6.49 -10.26 -20.59
N MET A 342 -6.27 -11.54 -20.37
CA MET A 342 -5.10 -12.24 -20.90
C MET A 342 -5.13 -12.32 -22.44
N GLN A 343 -6.30 -12.55 -23.05
CA GLN A 343 -6.47 -12.56 -24.50
C GLN A 343 -6.26 -11.17 -25.09
N GLN A 344 -6.91 -10.15 -24.53
CA GLN A 344 -6.70 -8.75 -24.94
C GLN A 344 -5.22 -8.32 -24.88
N ALA A 345 -4.52 -8.73 -23.84
CA ALA A 345 -3.11 -8.45 -23.68
C ALA A 345 -2.20 -9.20 -24.70
N ARG A 346 -2.67 -10.36 -25.24
CA ARG A 346 -1.99 -11.07 -26.35
C ARG A 346 -2.21 -10.40 -27.70
N GLU A 347 -3.40 -9.83 -27.94
CA GLU A 347 -3.81 -9.31 -29.25
C GLU A 347 -3.29 -7.91 -29.55
N GLY A 348 -2.77 -7.15 -28.63
CA GLY A 348 -2.24 -5.83 -28.97
C GLY A 348 -1.88 -4.89 -27.84
N GLY A 349 -1.56 -5.41 -26.69
CA GLY A 349 -1.12 -4.60 -25.56
C GLY A 349 -2.15 -4.45 -24.46
N MET A 350 -1.68 -4.23 -23.22
CA MET A 350 -2.53 -3.99 -22.06
C MET A 350 -3.67 -3.02 -22.40
N PRO A 351 -4.90 -3.29 -21.95
CA PRO A 351 -5.98 -2.34 -22.11
C PRO A 351 -5.50 -0.99 -21.54
N ALA A 352 -5.45 0.03 -22.41
CA ALA A 352 -5.26 1.38 -21.94
C ALA A 352 -6.39 1.67 -20.97
N GLU A 353 -6.07 2.10 -19.76
CA GLU A 353 -7.02 2.85 -18.94
C GLU A 353 -7.66 3.91 -19.85
N GLY A 354 -8.95 3.76 -20.15
CA GLY A 354 -9.68 4.73 -20.97
C GLY A 354 -9.80 4.40 -22.44
N ALA A 355 -10.30 3.25 -22.82
CA ALA A 355 -11.08 3.12 -24.05
C ALA A 355 -12.47 3.73 -23.82
N ILE A 356 -12.50 5.01 -23.46
CA ILE A 356 -13.61 5.92 -23.75
C ILE A 356 -13.20 6.60 -25.07
N ALA A 357 -13.51 5.97 -26.14
CA ALA A 357 -13.56 6.61 -27.45
C ALA A 357 -14.62 5.86 -28.25
N GLY A 358 -15.79 6.38 -28.27
CA GLY A 358 -16.43 7.06 -29.37
C GLY A 358 -16.67 6.18 -30.58
N ASP A 359 -17.88 5.85 -30.78
CA ASP A 359 -18.59 6.13 -32.03
C ASP A 359 -19.85 6.88 -31.70
#